data_5688c4e75b7db9f76da7f9f6ac823502
#
_entry.id   5688c4e75b7db9f76da7f9f6ac823502
#
_cell.length_a   1.000
_cell.length_b   1.000
_cell.length_c   1.000
_cell.angle_alpha   90.00
_cell.angle_beta   90.00
_cell.angle_gamma   90.00
#
_symmetry.space_group_name_H-M   'P 1'
#
loop_
_entity.id
_entity.type
_entity.pdbx_description
1 polymer ?
#
loop_
_entity_poly.entity_id
_entity_poly.type
_entity_poly.pdbx_seq_one_letter_code
_entity_poly.pdbx_strand_id
1 'polypeptide(L)'
;MIVTPLDEVAWLYNVRGSDVSYCPVVHAFAIVTIDSAFFYVDKQKLSPETNSFMEENGIMVRNYGDVSSDVVLLASNQLISSSSTKGFEENPKIDVGNATNTGNSSSHAVEFVNDLIWVDPGACCFALYSKLSVDKVLPQQSPLALPKALKNPVEIEGLKKAHIRDGAAVVQYLVWLDKQMQELYGASGYFMEAESTKEKKQLGTRRLTEVSVSDKLEEFRASKEHFRGLSFRTTSSVGSNAAIIHYKPEAETCAELDPDCIYLFDSGAQYLDGTTDITRTVHFGKPTPHEKSSNTAVLKGHISLGNARFPNGINGHALDALARIPLWKYGLDYKHGTGHRIGSYLNVHEGPHQISLRPSARDLPLQVSMAVTDEPGYYEDRNFGIRIENVLIVKECNTKFNFGDKGYLSFEHITWAPYQRKLIDVSVLVPEEVEWLNEYHAKCREILAPYLNTSEMEWLKKATEPIAA
;
A
#
# COMPACT_ATOMS: atom_id res chain seq x y z
N MET A 1 -2.45 -27.19 4.75
CA MET A 1 -2.54 -25.98 3.93
C MET A 1 -1.28 -25.82 3.08
N ILE A 2 -1.45 -25.46 1.80
CA ILE A 2 -0.35 -25.12 0.90
C ILE A 2 -0.40 -23.61 0.64
N VAL A 3 0.71 -22.90 0.89
CA VAL A 3 0.84 -21.44 0.70
C VAL A 3 1.85 -21.19 -0.41
N THR A 4 1.42 -20.51 -1.46
CA THR A 4 2.25 -20.21 -2.64
C THR A 4 2.48 -18.73 -2.89
N PRO A 5 1.61 -17.77 -2.46
CA PRO A 5 1.89 -16.35 -2.55
C PRO A 5 3.13 -15.99 -1.72
N LEU A 6 4.11 -15.36 -2.36
CA LEU A 6 5.40 -15.07 -1.72
C LEU A 6 5.26 -14.13 -0.53
N ASP A 7 4.35 -13.16 -0.60
CA ASP A 7 4.06 -12.23 0.48
C ASP A 7 3.35 -12.90 1.68
N GLU A 8 2.53 -13.91 1.43
CA GLU A 8 1.94 -14.70 2.51
C GLU A 8 2.97 -15.60 3.19
N VAL A 9 3.86 -16.24 2.43
CA VAL A 9 4.98 -17.01 2.99
C VAL A 9 5.90 -16.12 3.81
N ALA A 10 6.25 -14.94 3.27
CA ALA A 10 7.09 -13.96 3.96
C ALA A 10 6.45 -13.45 5.25
N TRP A 11 5.14 -13.19 5.25
CA TRP A 11 4.39 -12.77 6.43
C TRP A 11 4.27 -13.91 7.46
N LEU A 12 3.90 -15.12 7.01
CA LEU A 12 3.69 -16.29 7.87
C LEU A 12 4.93 -16.62 8.71
N TYR A 13 6.10 -16.61 8.07
CA TYR A 13 7.38 -16.95 8.72
C TYR A 13 8.19 -15.72 9.13
N ASN A 14 7.63 -14.52 8.97
CA ASN A 14 8.29 -13.23 9.28
C ASN A 14 9.69 -13.12 8.64
N VAL A 15 9.82 -13.58 7.40
CA VAL A 15 11.05 -13.49 6.62
C VAL A 15 10.92 -12.48 5.49
N ARG A 16 12.03 -11.88 5.11
CA ARG A 16 12.11 -10.98 3.96
C ARG A 16 13.28 -11.38 3.09
N GLY A 17 13.22 -11.02 1.81
CA GLY A 17 14.26 -11.30 0.82
C GLY A 17 14.29 -10.24 -0.27
N SER A 18 15.07 -10.49 -1.32
CA SER A 18 15.27 -9.56 -2.43
C SER A 18 15.14 -10.24 -3.81
N ASP A 19 14.40 -11.33 -3.88
CA ASP A 19 14.28 -12.10 -5.13
C ASP A 19 13.34 -11.46 -6.16
N VAL A 20 12.47 -10.55 -5.71
CA VAL A 20 11.51 -9.84 -6.57
C VAL A 20 11.76 -8.34 -6.45
N SER A 21 11.95 -7.68 -7.59
CA SER A 21 12.13 -6.23 -7.62
C SER A 21 11.00 -5.51 -6.89
N TYR A 22 11.34 -4.56 -6.03
CA TYR A 22 10.40 -3.74 -5.25
C TYR A 22 9.63 -4.46 -4.14
N CYS A 23 9.60 -5.78 -4.14
CA CYS A 23 8.90 -6.60 -3.14
C CYS A 23 9.93 -7.31 -2.25
N PRO A 24 9.91 -7.09 -0.93
CA PRO A 24 10.90 -7.70 -0.04
C PRO A 24 10.55 -9.16 0.30
N VAL A 25 10.49 -10.01 -0.71
CA VAL A 25 10.12 -11.41 -0.62
C VAL A 25 11.22 -12.32 -1.16
N VAL A 26 11.19 -13.58 -0.76
CA VAL A 26 12.05 -14.64 -1.27
C VAL A 26 11.21 -15.64 -2.06
N HIS A 27 11.76 -16.24 -3.11
CA HIS A 27 11.12 -17.37 -3.79
C HIS A 27 11.03 -18.56 -2.85
N ALA A 28 9.83 -18.82 -2.36
CA ALA A 28 9.59 -19.85 -1.37
C ALA A 28 8.16 -20.39 -1.46
N PHE A 29 7.93 -21.54 -0.82
CA PHE A 29 6.61 -22.09 -0.54
C PHE A 29 6.50 -22.45 0.94
N ALA A 30 5.28 -22.59 1.41
CA ALA A 30 5.04 -23.16 2.73
C ALA A 30 4.01 -24.28 2.66
N ILE A 31 4.24 -25.32 3.46
CA ILE A 31 3.23 -26.33 3.79
C ILE A 31 3.06 -26.31 5.30
N VAL A 32 1.83 -26.15 5.75
CA VAL A 32 1.48 -26.17 7.18
C VAL A 32 0.49 -27.29 7.41
N THR A 33 0.83 -28.20 8.30
CA THR A 33 -0.05 -29.26 8.80
C THR A 33 -0.56 -28.88 10.20
N ILE A 34 -1.25 -29.79 10.88
CA ILE A 34 -1.73 -29.56 12.26
C ILE A 34 -0.55 -29.48 13.25
N ASP A 35 0.52 -30.23 12.99
CA ASP A 35 1.64 -30.44 13.89
C ASP A 35 2.99 -29.96 13.35
N SER A 36 3.06 -29.51 12.11
CA SER A 36 4.33 -29.22 11.43
C SER A 36 4.22 -28.04 10.48
N ALA A 37 5.32 -27.29 10.36
CA ALA A 37 5.48 -26.20 9.42
C ALA A 37 6.74 -26.40 8.58
N PHE A 38 6.60 -26.33 7.25
CA PHE A 38 7.68 -26.53 6.29
C PHE A 38 7.91 -25.28 5.47
N PHE A 39 9.15 -24.84 5.40
CA PHE A 39 9.58 -23.70 4.59
C PHE A 39 10.49 -24.17 3.46
N TYR A 40 10.01 -24.08 2.22
CA TYR A 40 10.72 -24.51 1.02
C TYR A 40 11.42 -23.32 0.38
N VAL A 41 12.72 -23.28 0.47
CA VAL A 41 13.56 -22.18 0.01
C VAL A 41 14.92 -22.68 -0.47
N ASP A 42 15.61 -21.90 -1.31
CA ASP A 42 17.01 -22.13 -1.56
C ASP A 42 17.81 -21.85 -0.27
N LYS A 43 18.33 -22.91 0.34
CA LYS A 43 19.05 -22.86 1.62
C LYS A 43 20.29 -21.97 1.59
N GLN A 44 20.88 -21.71 0.41
CA GLN A 44 22.02 -20.82 0.26
C GLN A 44 21.66 -19.33 0.53
N LYS A 45 20.38 -18.98 0.48
CA LYS A 45 19.89 -17.63 0.77
C LYS A 45 19.66 -17.35 2.25
N LEU A 46 19.68 -18.37 3.09
CA LEU A 46 19.41 -18.24 4.51
C LEU A 46 20.67 -17.82 5.26
N SER A 47 20.59 -16.73 6.02
CA SER A 47 21.64 -16.37 6.96
C SER A 47 21.64 -17.33 8.16
N PRO A 48 22.77 -17.41 8.91
CA PRO A 48 22.83 -18.18 10.15
C PRO A 48 21.71 -17.79 11.15
N GLU A 49 21.43 -16.50 11.27
CA GLU A 49 20.39 -15.97 12.17
C GLU A 49 19.00 -16.43 11.72
N THR A 50 18.73 -16.43 10.41
CA THR A 50 17.44 -16.91 9.86
C THR A 50 17.30 -18.42 10.10
N ASN A 51 18.36 -19.22 9.92
CA ASN A 51 18.33 -20.63 10.21
C ASN A 51 18.05 -20.90 11.70
N SER A 52 18.73 -20.20 12.62
CA SER A 52 18.48 -20.31 14.06
C SER A 52 17.03 -19.98 14.40
N PHE A 53 16.50 -18.88 13.83
CA PHE A 53 15.12 -18.47 14.01
C PHE A 53 14.14 -19.55 13.54
N MET A 54 14.36 -20.19 12.39
CA MET A 54 13.52 -21.29 11.90
C MET A 54 13.53 -22.49 12.85
N GLU A 55 14.73 -22.89 13.32
CA GLU A 55 14.88 -24.01 14.26
C GLU A 55 14.20 -23.73 15.61
N GLU A 56 14.40 -22.55 16.17
CA GLU A 56 13.80 -22.11 17.45
C GLU A 56 12.26 -22.08 17.41
N ASN A 57 11.68 -21.81 16.22
CA ASN A 57 10.24 -21.79 16.00
C ASN A 57 9.68 -23.13 15.46
N GLY A 58 10.49 -24.19 15.39
CA GLY A 58 10.05 -25.50 14.92
C GLY A 58 9.69 -25.56 13.42
N ILE A 59 10.21 -24.62 12.62
CA ILE A 59 9.95 -24.56 11.18
C ILE A 59 11.02 -25.39 10.45
N MET A 60 10.58 -26.40 9.71
CA MET A 60 11.47 -27.28 8.98
C MET A 60 11.84 -26.70 7.62
N VAL A 61 13.09 -26.30 7.47
CA VAL A 61 13.63 -25.79 6.20
C VAL A 61 13.93 -26.94 5.25
N ARG A 62 13.30 -26.92 4.06
CA ARG A 62 13.52 -27.85 2.95
C ARG A 62 14.03 -27.14 1.69
N ASN A 63 14.63 -27.88 0.75
CA ASN A 63 15.04 -27.28 -0.52
C ASN A 63 13.80 -26.84 -1.32
N TYR A 64 13.93 -25.74 -2.05
CA TYR A 64 12.84 -25.17 -2.87
C TYR A 64 12.22 -26.20 -3.81
N GLY A 65 13.03 -27.05 -4.46
CA GLY A 65 12.58 -28.08 -5.41
C GLY A 65 11.78 -29.22 -4.78
N ASP A 66 11.95 -29.46 -3.47
CA ASP A 66 11.33 -30.60 -2.79
C ASP A 66 9.82 -30.44 -2.61
N VAL A 67 9.30 -29.20 -2.70
CA VAL A 67 7.87 -28.91 -2.53
C VAL A 67 6.97 -29.77 -3.40
N SER A 68 7.41 -30.06 -4.63
CA SER A 68 6.64 -30.83 -5.62
C SER A 68 6.42 -32.28 -5.21
N SER A 69 7.44 -32.94 -4.65
CA SER A 69 7.36 -34.31 -4.09
C SER A 69 6.62 -34.33 -2.77
N ASP A 70 6.83 -33.31 -1.93
CA ASP A 70 6.22 -33.22 -0.62
C ASP A 70 4.72 -32.96 -0.66
N VAL A 71 4.22 -32.26 -1.70
CA VAL A 71 2.77 -32.15 -1.96
C VAL A 71 2.14 -33.51 -2.26
N VAL A 72 2.85 -34.39 -2.98
CA VAL A 72 2.37 -35.77 -3.21
C VAL A 72 2.37 -36.58 -1.92
N LEU A 73 3.42 -36.45 -1.10
CA LEU A 73 3.47 -37.10 0.22
C LEU A 73 2.38 -36.54 1.16
N LEU A 74 2.11 -35.24 1.14
CA LEU A 74 1.01 -34.64 1.87
C LEU A 74 -0.34 -35.23 1.44
N ALA A 75 -0.57 -35.36 0.14
CA ALA A 75 -1.81 -35.94 -0.41
C ALA A 75 -2.04 -37.41 -0.01
N SER A 76 -0.98 -38.15 0.26
CA SER A 76 -1.02 -39.52 0.73
C SER A 76 -0.86 -39.70 2.25
N ASN A 77 -0.90 -38.58 3.03
CA ASN A 77 -0.68 -38.58 4.48
C ASN A 77 0.68 -39.18 4.90
N GLN A 78 1.70 -39.06 4.04
CA GLN A 78 3.04 -39.58 4.25
C GLN A 78 4.10 -38.50 4.48
N LEU A 79 3.71 -37.22 4.54
CA LEU A 79 4.64 -36.14 4.83
C LEU A 79 4.97 -36.15 6.34
N ILE A 80 6.16 -36.68 6.67
CA ILE A 80 6.61 -36.88 8.06
C ILE A 80 7.51 -35.71 8.49
N SER A 81 7.28 -35.20 9.71
CA SER A 81 8.24 -34.37 10.41
C SER A 81 9.43 -35.22 10.86
N SER A 82 10.65 -34.83 10.57
CA SER A 82 11.87 -35.57 10.99
C SER A 82 12.16 -35.50 12.50
N SER A 83 11.23 -34.97 13.32
CA SER A 83 11.36 -34.81 14.76
C SER A 83 10.70 -35.92 15.61
N SER A 84 10.26 -37.04 15.00
CA SER A 84 9.61 -38.13 15.75
C SER A 84 10.58 -39.04 16.51
N THR A 85 11.60 -38.53 17.18
CA THR A 85 12.52 -39.30 18.05
C THR A 85 12.74 -38.68 19.41
N LYS A 86 11.76 -38.03 19.99
CA LYS A 86 11.72 -37.86 21.47
C LYS A 86 10.29 -38.10 21.95
N GLY A 87 10.16 -39.22 22.70
CA GLY A 87 8.88 -39.68 23.23
C GLY A 87 8.16 -38.62 24.04
N PHE A 88 6.94 -38.37 23.65
CA PHE A 88 5.97 -37.73 24.54
C PHE A 88 5.46 -38.79 25.50
N GLU A 89 5.71 -38.63 26.78
CA GLU A 89 5.05 -39.37 27.83
C GLU A 89 3.55 -39.09 27.77
N GLU A 90 2.77 -40.17 27.79
CA GLU A 90 1.31 -40.12 27.81
C GLU A 90 0.84 -39.35 29.05
N ASN A 91 0.13 -38.26 28.86
CA ASN A 91 -0.60 -37.58 29.92
C ASN A 91 -1.78 -38.45 30.40
N PRO A 92 -2.03 -38.53 31.70
CA PRO A 92 -3.00 -39.45 32.29
C PRO A 92 -4.43 -39.10 31.86
N LYS A 93 -5.18 -40.15 31.49
CA LYS A 93 -6.61 -40.12 31.19
C LYS A 93 -7.40 -39.47 32.34
N ILE A 94 -8.12 -38.39 32.03
CA ILE A 94 -9.15 -37.86 32.92
C ILE A 94 -10.36 -38.80 32.83
N ASP A 95 -10.64 -39.46 33.91
CA ASP A 95 -11.78 -40.34 34.10
C ASP A 95 -13.07 -39.49 34.21
N VAL A 96 -13.94 -39.56 33.23
CA VAL A 96 -15.26 -38.92 33.26
C VAL A 96 -16.30 -40.00 33.57
N GLY A 97 -16.79 -39.95 34.78
CA GLY A 97 -17.73 -40.92 35.36
C GLY A 97 -18.99 -41.14 34.52
N ASN A 98 -19.43 -42.39 34.54
CA ASN A 98 -20.67 -42.95 34.00
C ASN A 98 -21.92 -42.13 34.41
N ALA A 99 -22.67 -41.68 33.40
CA ALA A 99 -24.08 -41.42 33.53
C ALA A 99 -24.83 -42.16 32.40
N THR A 100 -25.48 -43.23 32.77
CA THR A 100 -26.42 -44.00 31.95
C THR A 100 -27.63 -43.12 31.60
N ASN A 101 -27.90 -42.99 30.28
CA ASN A 101 -29.29 -42.77 29.84
C ASN A 101 -29.53 -43.35 28.44
N THR A 102 -30.50 -44.22 28.38
CA THR A 102 -31.01 -44.89 27.20
C THR A 102 -31.84 -43.96 26.36
N GLY A 103 -31.48 -43.83 25.05
CA GLY A 103 -32.28 -43.12 24.08
C GLY A 103 -31.72 -43.32 22.68
N ASN A 104 -32.41 -44.15 21.88
CA ASN A 104 -32.15 -44.39 20.48
C ASN A 104 -32.16 -43.08 19.68
N SER A 105 -31.03 -42.67 19.18
CA SER A 105 -30.96 -41.73 18.05
C SER A 105 -29.74 -42.10 17.21
N SER A 106 -29.95 -42.29 15.91
CA SER A 106 -28.94 -42.58 14.90
C SER A 106 -27.82 -41.53 15.00
N SER A 107 -26.71 -41.92 15.60
CA SER A 107 -25.47 -41.16 15.56
C SER A 107 -24.91 -41.25 14.14
N HIS A 108 -25.20 -40.23 13.31
CA HIS A 108 -24.25 -39.91 12.27
C HIS A 108 -22.98 -39.46 13.00
N ALA A 109 -22.03 -40.36 13.14
CA ALA A 109 -20.67 -40.02 13.47
C ALA A 109 -20.23 -38.99 12.44
N VAL A 110 -19.99 -37.77 12.88
CA VAL A 110 -19.25 -36.80 12.09
C VAL A 110 -17.84 -37.38 12.05
N GLU A 111 -17.56 -38.15 11.00
CA GLU A 111 -16.19 -38.46 10.63
C GLU A 111 -15.49 -37.12 10.47
N PHE A 112 -14.57 -36.81 11.37
CA PHE A 112 -13.69 -35.67 11.23
C PHE A 112 -12.92 -35.90 9.96
N VAL A 113 -13.22 -35.10 8.93
CA VAL A 113 -12.51 -35.09 7.64
C VAL A 113 -11.15 -34.43 7.87
N ASN A 114 -10.25 -35.17 8.54
CA ASN A 114 -8.89 -34.71 8.87
C ASN A 114 -7.94 -34.70 7.63
N ASP A 115 -8.46 -35.02 6.43
CA ASP A 115 -7.63 -35.29 5.26
C ASP A 115 -7.71 -34.23 4.16
N LEU A 116 -8.43 -33.11 4.39
CA LEU A 116 -8.55 -32.07 3.38
C LEU A 116 -7.34 -31.12 3.40
N ILE A 117 -6.85 -30.80 2.20
CA ILE A 117 -5.75 -29.89 1.97
C ILE A 117 -6.32 -28.53 1.56
N TRP A 118 -6.17 -27.54 2.44
CA TRP A 118 -6.58 -26.17 2.15
C TRP A 118 -5.69 -25.56 1.06
N VAL A 119 -6.30 -25.11 -0.02
CA VAL A 119 -5.63 -24.48 -1.15
C VAL A 119 -6.45 -23.29 -1.61
N ASP A 120 -5.83 -22.12 -1.73
CA ASP A 120 -6.47 -20.95 -2.36
C ASP A 120 -6.41 -21.11 -3.89
N PRO A 121 -7.56 -21.33 -4.58
CA PRO A 121 -7.57 -21.58 -6.02
C PRO A 121 -7.18 -20.36 -6.85
N GLY A 122 -7.23 -19.15 -6.27
CA GLY A 122 -6.83 -17.92 -6.95
C GLY A 122 -5.36 -17.54 -6.76
N ALA A 123 -4.63 -18.28 -5.94
CA ALA A 123 -3.26 -17.98 -5.58
C ALA A 123 -2.30 -19.17 -5.75
N CYS A 124 -2.81 -20.42 -5.63
CA CYS A 124 -1.98 -21.60 -5.76
C CYS A 124 -1.52 -21.81 -7.21
N CYS A 125 -0.24 -22.06 -7.41
CA CYS A 125 0.28 -22.39 -8.73
C CYS A 125 -0.26 -23.75 -9.21
N PHE A 126 -0.66 -23.81 -10.49
CA PHE A 126 -1.26 -25.01 -11.10
C PHE A 126 -0.35 -26.24 -11.00
N ALA A 127 0.97 -26.05 -11.06
CA ALA A 127 1.94 -27.15 -10.98
C ALA A 127 1.87 -27.94 -9.65
N LEU A 128 1.52 -27.30 -8.55
CA LEU A 128 1.28 -27.96 -7.25
C LEU A 128 -0.16 -28.45 -7.13
N TYR A 129 -1.13 -27.62 -7.53
CA TYR A 129 -2.54 -27.96 -7.50
C TYR A 129 -2.85 -29.27 -8.27
N SER A 130 -2.28 -29.43 -9.46
CA SER A 130 -2.49 -30.62 -10.33
C SER A 130 -1.98 -31.94 -9.74
N LYS A 131 -1.22 -31.91 -8.64
CA LYS A 131 -0.76 -33.10 -7.93
C LYS A 131 -1.71 -33.59 -6.85
N LEU A 132 -2.75 -32.81 -6.58
CA LEU A 132 -3.75 -33.13 -5.58
C LEU A 132 -4.97 -33.76 -6.24
N SER A 133 -5.53 -34.75 -5.57
CA SER A 133 -6.82 -35.32 -5.94
C SER A 133 -7.94 -34.36 -5.53
N VAL A 134 -8.92 -34.14 -6.40
CA VAL A 134 -9.98 -33.14 -6.21
C VAL A 134 -10.79 -33.38 -4.92
N ASP A 135 -10.99 -34.64 -4.55
CA ASP A 135 -11.67 -35.06 -3.32
C ASP A 135 -10.90 -34.71 -2.02
N LYS A 136 -9.60 -34.45 -2.14
CA LYS A 136 -8.75 -34.02 -1.00
C LYS A 136 -8.52 -32.53 -0.92
N VAL A 137 -9.03 -31.74 -1.84
CA VAL A 137 -8.81 -30.29 -1.86
C VAL A 137 -9.98 -29.56 -1.19
N LEU A 138 -9.65 -28.69 -0.23
CA LEU A 138 -10.55 -27.65 0.28
C LEU A 138 -10.25 -26.34 -0.44
N PRO A 139 -11.00 -25.99 -1.52
CA PRO A 139 -10.72 -24.81 -2.33
C PRO A 139 -11.34 -23.56 -1.67
N GLN A 140 -10.59 -22.90 -0.82
CA GLN A 140 -11.02 -21.70 -0.12
C GLN A 140 -9.94 -20.63 -0.17
N GLN A 141 -10.34 -19.35 -0.04
CA GLN A 141 -9.41 -18.24 0.10
C GLN A 141 -8.44 -18.50 1.25
N SER A 142 -7.19 -18.05 1.08
CA SER A 142 -6.16 -18.20 2.09
C SER A 142 -6.61 -17.69 3.46
N PRO A 143 -6.49 -18.48 4.52
CA PRO A 143 -6.81 -18.04 5.89
C PRO A 143 -5.82 -16.99 6.40
N LEU A 144 -4.70 -16.79 5.72
CA LEU A 144 -3.68 -15.78 6.05
C LEU A 144 -4.07 -14.37 5.54
N ALA A 145 -4.95 -14.28 4.55
CA ALA A 145 -5.28 -13.01 3.90
C ALA A 145 -5.83 -11.96 4.86
N LEU A 146 -6.78 -12.32 5.72
CA LEU A 146 -7.36 -11.41 6.69
C LEU A 146 -6.40 -11.08 7.85
N PRO A 147 -5.77 -12.02 8.56
CA PRO A 147 -4.78 -11.69 9.60
C PRO A 147 -3.64 -10.79 9.11
N LYS A 148 -3.14 -11.02 7.89
CA LYS A 148 -2.12 -10.17 7.25
C LYS A 148 -2.67 -8.76 6.95
N ALA A 149 -3.95 -8.63 6.63
CA ALA A 149 -4.61 -7.34 6.39
C ALA A 149 -4.73 -6.49 7.65
N LEU A 150 -5.02 -7.12 8.78
CA LEU A 150 -5.15 -6.49 10.10
C LEU A 150 -3.75 -6.25 10.68
N LYS A 151 -3.26 -5.01 10.54
CA LYS A 151 -1.93 -4.65 11.02
C LYS A 151 -1.92 -4.63 12.54
N ASN A 152 -0.93 -5.29 13.13
CA ASN A 152 -0.71 -5.23 14.58
C ASN A 152 -0.16 -3.84 15.00
N PRO A 153 -0.13 -3.52 16.30
CA PRO A 153 0.34 -2.21 16.78
C PRO A 153 1.77 -1.85 16.33
N VAL A 154 2.66 -2.84 16.21
CA VAL A 154 4.05 -2.62 15.77
C VAL A 154 4.09 -2.26 14.28
N GLU A 155 3.33 -2.98 13.44
CA GLU A 155 3.21 -2.69 12.01
C GLU A 155 2.58 -1.31 11.76
N ILE A 156 1.54 -0.93 12.52
CA ILE A 156 0.91 0.40 12.42
C ILE A 156 1.89 1.50 12.78
N GLU A 157 2.61 1.37 13.89
CA GLU A 157 3.60 2.35 14.31
C GLU A 157 4.76 2.44 13.30
N GLY A 158 5.19 1.30 12.77
CA GLY A 158 6.19 1.23 11.71
C GLY A 158 5.74 1.95 10.45
N LEU A 159 4.52 1.67 9.96
CA LEU A 159 3.94 2.37 8.81
C LEU A 159 3.90 3.89 9.01
N LYS A 160 3.45 4.36 10.17
CA LYS A 160 3.41 5.78 10.51
C LYS A 160 4.82 6.40 10.44
N LYS A 161 5.81 5.77 11.06
CA LYS A 161 7.21 6.24 11.05
C LYS A 161 7.81 6.22 9.64
N ALA A 162 7.55 5.18 8.86
CA ALA A 162 7.99 5.09 7.46
C ALA A 162 7.43 6.26 6.63
N HIS A 163 6.13 6.56 6.75
CA HIS A 163 5.50 7.67 6.03
C HIS A 163 5.97 9.06 6.50
N ILE A 164 6.37 9.22 7.75
CA ILE A 164 6.99 10.47 8.23
C ILE A 164 8.38 10.66 7.58
N ARG A 165 9.22 9.63 7.57
CA ARG A 165 10.54 9.68 6.92
C ARG A 165 10.42 9.90 5.42
N ASP A 166 9.47 9.22 4.78
CA ASP A 166 9.19 9.36 3.36
C ASP A 166 8.67 10.77 3.04
N GLY A 167 7.75 11.30 3.85
CA GLY A 167 7.25 12.66 3.73
C GLY A 167 8.36 13.70 3.83
N ALA A 168 9.33 13.52 4.74
CA ALA A 168 10.50 14.39 4.81
C ALA A 168 11.36 14.29 3.53
N ALA A 169 11.57 13.08 2.98
CA ALA A 169 12.30 12.90 1.72
C ALA A 169 11.57 13.58 0.55
N VAL A 170 10.24 13.44 0.48
CA VAL A 170 9.41 14.08 -0.54
C VAL A 170 9.46 15.61 -0.43
N VAL A 171 9.38 16.17 0.79
CA VAL A 171 9.51 17.63 0.98
C VAL A 171 10.90 18.10 0.56
N GLN A 172 11.98 17.42 0.95
CA GLN A 172 13.34 17.75 0.52
C GLN A 172 13.49 17.71 -1.00
N TYR A 173 12.91 16.70 -1.63
CA TYR A 173 12.84 16.60 -3.08
C TYR A 173 12.09 17.78 -3.71
N LEU A 174 10.93 18.16 -3.19
CA LEU A 174 10.15 19.29 -3.71
C LEU A 174 10.89 20.63 -3.54
N VAL A 175 11.58 20.83 -2.42
CA VAL A 175 12.47 21.99 -2.20
C VAL A 175 13.58 22.04 -3.25
N TRP A 176 14.25 20.92 -3.47
CA TRP A 176 15.31 20.81 -4.46
C TRP A 176 14.77 21.07 -5.88
N LEU A 177 13.65 20.44 -6.24
CA LEU A 177 13.06 20.55 -7.56
C LEU A 177 12.58 21.98 -7.84
N ASP A 178 11.91 22.63 -6.87
CA ASP A 178 11.47 24.02 -6.98
C ASP A 178 12.65 24.97 -7.21
N LYS A 179 13.76 24.76 -6.48
CA LYS A 179 15.00 25.51 -6.68
C LYS A 179 15.60 25.28 -8.08
N GLN A 180 15.64 24.04 -8.56
CA GLN A 180 16.16 23.75 -9.89
C GLN A 180 15.29 24.38 -10.99
N MET A 181 13.96 24.31 -10.86
CA MET A 181 13.04 24.92 -11.81
C MET A 181 13.18 26.46 -11.80
N GLN A 182 13.40 27.07 -10.62
CA GLN A 182 13.69 28.49 -10.51
C GLN A 182 15.00 28.88 -11.20
N GLU A 183 16.08 28.12 -10.98
CA GLU A 183 17.40 28.38 -11.55
C GLU A 183 17.43 28.20 -13.07
N LEU A 184 16.75 27.18 -13.60
CA LEU A 184 16.81 26.81 -15.03
C LEU A 184 15.78 27.55 -15.88
N TYR A 185 14.60 27.84 -15.33
CA TYR A 185 13.47 28.35 -16.10
C TYR A 185 12.86 29.62 -15.50
N GLY A 186 13.36 30.14 -14.36
CA GLY A 186 12.76 31.25 -13.66
C GLY A 186 11.36 30.95 -13.12
N ALA A 187 11.02 29.66 -12.93
CA ALA A 187 9.69 29.19 -12.56
C ALA A 187 9.71 28.50 -11.18
N SER A 188 8.71 28.78 -10.34
CA SER A 188 8.53 28.15 -9.03
C SER A 188 7.13 27.57 -8.90
N GLY A 189 7.07 26.28 -8.45
CA GLY A 189 5.82 25.58 -8.24
C GLY A 189 5.03 26.10 -7.05
N TYR A 190 5.70 26.50 -6.00
CA TYR A 190 5.05 26.75 -4.70
C TYR A 190 4.93 28.23 -4.34
N PHE A 191 5.55 29.14 -5.10
CA PHE A 191 5.48 30.57 -4.85
C PHE A 191 4.72 31.30 -5.94
N MET A 192 3.76 32.14 -5.56
CA MET A 192 2.80 32.79 -6.45
C MET A 192 3.37 33.95 -7.28
N GLU A 193 4.61 34.37 -7.07
CA GLU A 193 5.18 35.52 -7.72
C GLU A 193 6.50 35.22 -8.43
N ALA A 194 6.38 34.73 -9.66
CA ALA A 194 7.35 35.12 -10.70
C ALA A 194 6.53 35.67 -11.85
N GLU A 195 6.59 36.96 -12.06
CA GLU A 195 6.16 37.55 -13.32
C GLU A 195 6.92 36.76 -14.44
N SER A 196 6.16 36.07 -15.27
CA SER A 196 6.66 35.40 -16.44
C SER A 196 7.36 36.44 -17.31
N THR A 197 8.68 36.55 -17.19
CA THR A 197 9.47 37.21 -18.21
C THR A 197 9.37 36.38 -19.46
N LYS A 198 8.78 36.93 -20.51
CA LYS A 198 8.44 36.31 -21.80
C LYS A 198 9.63 35.77 -22.63
N GLU A 199 10.78 35.62 -22.05
CA GLU A 199 11.93 34.99 -22.69
C GLU A 199 12.28 33.71 -21.90
N LYS A 200 11.96 32.55 -22.49
CA LYS A 200 12.46 31.24 -22.06
C LYS A 200 14.00 31.27 -22.20
N LYS A 201 14.70 31.89 -21.28
CA LYS A 201 16.14 31.78 -21.20
C LYS A 201 16.47 30.49 -20.44
N GLN A 202 16.80 29.46 -21.20
CA GLN A 202 17.49 28.30 -20.65
C GLN A 202 18.86 28.78 -20.14
N LEU A 203 18.96 28.99 -18.82
CA LEU A 203 20.14 29.57 -18.17
C LEU A 203 21.33 28.59 -18.01
N GLY A 204 21.17 27.32 -18.47
CA GLY A 204 22.23 26.29 -18.34
C GLY A 204 22.09 25.13 -19.33
N THR A 205 23.17 24.37 -19.46
CA THR A 205 23.23 23.16 -20.32
C THR A 205 22.61 21.92 -19.64
N ARG A 206 22.28 22.00 -18.34
CA ARG A 206 21.69 20.89 -17.57
C ARG A 206 20.19 20.84 -17.82
N ARG A 207 19.71 19.66 -18.23
CA ARG A 207 18.29 19.38 -18.44
C ARG A 207 17.77 18.50 -17.31
N LEU A 208 16.56 18.81 -16.84
CA LEU A 208 15.82 17.94 -15.94
C LEU A 208 14.88 17.06 -16.76
N THR A 209 15.03 15.76 -16.63
CA THR A 209 14.16 14.78 -17.29
C THR A 209 13.35 14.02 -16.26
N GLU A 210 12.26 13.40 -16.68
CA GLU A 210 11.43 12.54 -15.85
C GLU A 210 12.26 11.47 -15.10
N VAL A 211 13.30 10.91 -15.75
CA VAL A 211 14.23 9.96 -15.13
C VAL A 211 15.12 10.68 -14.10
N SER A 212 15.80 11.76 -14.49
CA SER A 212 16.77 12.41 -13.60
C SER A 212 16.15 12.98 -12.33
N VAL A 213 14.89 13.40 -12.37
CA VAL A 213 14.21 13.89 -11.17
C VAL A 213 13.65 12.75 -10.32
N SER A 214 13.25 11.62 -10.92
CA SER A 214 12.87 10.43 -10.15
C SER A 214 14.07 9.80 -9.43
N ASP A 215 15.24 9.73 -10.08
CA ASP A 215 16.49 9.27 -9.45
C ASP A 215 16.84 10.16 -8.25
N LYS A 216 16.62 11.47 -8.39
CA LYS A 216 16.86 12.41 -7.28
C LYS A 216 15.93 12.19 -6.09
N LEU A 217 14.66 11.86 -6.34
CA LEU A 217 13.73 11.48 -5.26
C LEU A 217 14.20 10.21 -4.55
N GLU A 218 14.69 9.21 -5.28
CA GLU A 218 15.25 8.00 -4.70
C GLU A 218 16.49 8.30 -3.84
N GLU A 219 17.39 9.21 -4.27
CA GLU A 219 18.53 9.64 -3.47
C GLU A 219 18.12 10.23 -2.12
N PHE A 220 17.08 11.07 -2.09
CA PHE A 220 16.56 11.62 -0.82
C PHE A 220 15.99 10.52 0.08
N ARG A 221 15.28 9.54 -0.47
CA ARG A 221 14.79 8.38 0.26
C ARG A 221 15.91 7.49 0.79
N ALA A 222 16.94 7.24 -0.04
CA ALA A 222 18.10 6.44 0.33
C ALA A 222 18.90 7.05 1.49
N SER A 223 18.79 8.36 1.71
CA SER A 223 19.40 9.04 2.86
C SER A 223 18.63 8.81 4.17
N LYS A 224 17.47 8.20 4.14
CA LYS A 224 16.64 7.98 5.34
C LYS A 224 16.95 6.66 6.02
N GLU A 225 16.83 6.66 7.35
CA GLU A 225 16.96 5.47 8.16
C GLU A 225 15.99 4.37 7.71
N HIS A 226 16.42 3.14 7.76
CA HIS A 226 15.66 1.94 7.40
C HIS A 226 15.31 1.77 5.91
N PHE A 227 15.75 2.64 5.02
CA PHE A 227 15.53 2.49 3.58
C PHE A 227 16.12 1.17 3.04
N ARG A 228 15.36 0.48 2.17
CA ARG A 228 15.75 -0.80 1.54
C ARG A 228 15.55 -0.83 0.03
N GLY A 229 15.02 0.22 -0.56
CA GLY A 229 14.73 0.34 -1.98
C GLY A 229 13.38 0.99 -2.23
N LEU A 230 12.99 1.10 -3.48
CA LEU A 230 11.65 1.56 -3.86
C LEU A 230 10.59 0.47 -3.62
N SER A 231 9.34 0.86 -3.36
CA SER A 231 8.21 -0.06 -3.25
C SER A 231 7.60 -0.42 -4.61
N PHE A 232 7.89 0.36 -5.64
CA PHE A 232 7.58 0.14 -7.05
C PHE A 232 8.41 1.09 -7.94
N ARG A 233 8.42 0.84 -9.23
CA ARG A 233 9.10 1.74 -10.17
C ARG A 233 8.35 3.07 -10.24
N THR A 234 9.02 4.17 -9.89
CA THR A 234 8.43 5.51 -9.86
C THR A 234 7.77 5.88 -11.18
N THR A 235 6.53 6.34 -11.13
CA THR A 235 5.90 7.13 -12.18
C THR A 235 6.39 8.57 -11.99
N SER A 236 7.09 9.09 -12.99
CA SER A 236 7.54 10.48 -13.05
C SER A 236 7.21 10.96 -14.44
N SER A 237 6.25 11.89 -14.55
CA SER A 237 5.59 12.16 -15.83
C SER A 237 5.22 13.63 -15.97
N VAL A 238 5.55 14.23 -17.12
CA VAL A 238 5.26 15.63 -17.44
C VAL A 238 4.31 15.73 -18.63
N GLY A 239 3.37 16.65 -18.57
CA GLY A 239 2.43 16.92 -19.66
C GLY A 239 1.62 15.69 -20.06
N SER A 240 1.66 15.34 -21.35
CA SER A 240 0.88 14.21 -21.91
C SER A 240 1.28 12.83 -21.34
N ASN A 241 2.52 12.66 -20.87
CA ASN A 241 2.95 11.42 -20.25
C ASN A 241 2.19 11.16 -18.93
N ALA A 242 1.80 12.21 -18.22
CA ALA A 242 1.00 12.11 -17.00
C ALA A 242 -0.42 11.57 -17.26
N ALA A 243 -0.92 11.63 -18.49
CA ALA A 243 -2.19 11.02 -18.88
C ALA A 243 -2.15 9.48 -18.92
N ILE A 244 -0.96 8.88 -18.92
CA ILE A 244 -0.76 7.43 -18.91
C ILE A 244 -0.68 6.97 -17.45
N ILE A 245 -1.73 6.32 -16.95
CA ILE A 245 -1.93 6.00 -15.52
C ILE A 245 -0.71 5.32 -14.88
N HIS A 246 -0.10 4.34 -15.57
CA HIS A 246 1.07 3.60 -15.11
C HIS A 246 2.30 3.92 -15.98
N TYR A 247 2.49 5.20 -16.31
CA TYR A 247 3.66 5.63 -17.04
C TYR A 247 4.96 5.27 -16.31
N LYS A 248 5.93 4.81 -17.09
CA LYS A 248 7.27 4.47 -16.56
C LYS A 248 8.29 5.14 -17.46
N PRO A 249 9.00 6.18 -16.97
CA PRO A 249 9.99 6.86 -17.78
C PRO A 249 11.16 5.93 -18.13
N GLU A 250 11.57 5.94 -19.40
CA GLU A 250 12.76 5.26 -19.91
C GLU A 250 13.78 6.30 -20.35
N ALA A 251 15.07 6.04 -20.14
CA ALA A 251 16.13 7.02 -20.40
C ALA A 251 16.13 7.55 -21.85
N GLU A 252 15.77 6.69 -22.80
CA GLU A 252 15.77 6.99 -24.23
C GLU A 252 14.54 7.77 -24.70
N THR A 253 13.43 7.73 -23.95
CA THR A 253 12.13 8.25 -24.39
C THR A 253 11.48 9.22 -23.41
N CYS A 254 12.06 9.40 -22.22
CA CYS A 254 11.52 10.30 -21.20
C CYS A 254 11.53 11.76 -21.68
N ALA A 255 10.52 12.52 -21.25
CA ALA A 255 10.43 13.93 -21.54
C ALA A 255 11.32 14.78 -20.60
N GLU A 256 11.64 15.99 -21.04
CA GLU A 256 12.20 17.04 -20.17
C GLU A 256 11.06 17.71 -19.39
N LEU A 257 11.35 18.14 -18.17
CA LEU A 257 10.39 18.93 -17.38
C LEU A 257 10.12 20.27 -18.07
N ASP A 258 8.85 20.55 -18.27
CA ASP A 258 8.37 21.83 -18.81
C ASP A 258 7.61 22.59 -17.71
N PRO A 259 8.02 23.82 -17.37
CA PRO A 259 7.33 24.63 -16.37
C PRO A 259 5.88 24.94 -16.73
N ASP A 260 5.52 24.93 -18.01
CA ASP A 260 4.17 25.21 -18.50
C ASP A 260 3.26 23.96 -18.53
N CYS A 261 3.76 22.82 -18.07
CA CYS A 261 3.02 21.56 -18.00
C CYS A 261 2.88 21.05 -16.57
N ILE A 262 1.83 20.30 -16.33
CA ILE A 262 1.68 19.49 -15.11
C ILE A 262 2.82 18.47 -15.03
N TYR A 263 3.41 18.34 -13.85
CA TYR A 263 4.28 17.25 -13.47
C TYR A 263 3.61 16.41 -12.38
N LEU A 264 3.45 15.12 -12.63
CA LEU A 264 2.93 14.13 -11.72
C LEU A 264 4.04 13.15 -11.34
N PHE A 265 4.25 12.93 -10.05
CA PHE A 265 5.05 11.81 -9.58
C PHE A 265 4.24 10.94 -8.61
N ASP A 266 4.35 9.63 -8.83
CA ASP A 266 3.78 8.59 -8.02
C ASP A 266 4.88 7.60 -7.66
N SER A 267 5.15 7.45 -6.36
CA SER A 267 6.37 6.81 -5.90
C SER A 267 6.26 6.39 -4.44
N GLY A 268 7.03 5.37 -4.08
CA GLY A 268 7.09 4.89 -2.70
C GLY A 268 8.38 4.16 -2.40
N ALA A 269 8.58 3.80 -1.15
CA ALA A 269 9.77 3.13 -0.67
C ALA A 269 9.45 1.96 0.25
N GLN A 270 10.36 1.00 0.29
CA GLN A 270 10.43 -0.04 1.30
C GLN A 270 11.35 0.44 2.42
N TYR A 271 10.80 0.59 3.61
CA TYR A 271 11.55 0.74 4.85
C TYR A 271 11.41 -0.53 5.68
N LEU A 272 12.38 -0.86 6.53
CA LEU A 272 12.32 -2.07 7.38
C LEU A 272 11.03 -2.18 8.22
N ASP A 273 10.45 -1.03 8.56
CA ASP A 273 9.27 -0.92 9.40
C ASP A 273 7.99 -0.55 8.64
N GLY A 274 8.03 -0.39 7.31
CA GLY A 274 6.83 -0.10 6.54
C GLY A 274 7.08 0.11 5.04
N THR A 275 6.03 -0.02 4.27
CA THR A 275 6.00 0.30 2.83
C THR A 275 5.27 1.62 2.65
N THR A 276 5.79 2.52 1.81
CA THR A 276 5.13 3.81 1.52
C THR A 276 4.64 3.90 0.10
N ASP A 277 3.65 4.76 -0.10
CA ASP A 277 3.04 5.10 -1.37
C ASP A 277 2.53 6.54 -1.32
N ILE A 278 2.82 7.33 -2.36
CA ILE A 278 2.39 8.72 -2.44
C ILE A 278 2.37 9.21 -3.89
N THR A 279 1.29 9.90 -4.27
CA THR A 279 1.25 10.69 -5.49
C THR A 279 1.07 12.16 -5.18
N ARG A 280 1.84 13.01 -5.88
CA ARG A 280 1.62 14.46 -5.93
C ARG A 280 1.65 14.96 -7.36
N THR A 281 0.78 15.95 -7.61
CA THR A 281 0.69 16.70 -8.87
C THR A 281 1.12 18.12 -8.62
N VAL A 282 2.05 18.64 -9.44
CA VAL A 282 2.60 19.98 -9.32
C VAL A 282 2.68 20.68 -10.67
N HIS A 283 2.70 22.02 -10.66
CA HIS A 283 2.87 22.88 -11.83
C HIS A 283 3.83 24.03 -11.50
N PHE A 284 4.88 24.24 -12.29
CA PHE A 284 5.91 25.24 -11.98
C PHE A 284 5.60 26.61 -12.58
N GLY A 285 4.93 26.69 -13.72
CA GLY A 285 4.46 27.93 -14.33
C GLY A 285 3.04 28.32 -13.87
N LYS A 286 2.23 28.76 -14.81
CA LYS A 286 0.85 29.18 -14.57
C LYS A 286 -0.13 28.10 -15.05
N PRO A 287 -0.79 27.35 -14.15
CA PRO A 287 -1.76 26.36 -14.56
C PRO A 287 -2.96 27.00 -15.28
N THR A 288 -3.50 26.29 -16.25
CA THR A 288 -4.73 26.68 -16.93
C THR A 288 -5.94 26.58 -15.98
N PRO A 289 -7.04 27.32 -16.26
CA PRO A 289 -8.28 27.14 -15.50
C PRO A 289 -8.79 25.70 -15.50
N HIS A 290 -8.60 24.96 -16.59
CA HIS A 290 -9.01 23.56 -16.69
C HIS A 290 -8.18 22.63 -15.80
N GLU A 291 -6.86 22.78 -15.78
CA GLU A 291 -5.97 22.04 -14.86
C GLU A 291 -6.32 22.33 -13.40
N LYS A 292 -6.55 23.61 -13.04
CA LYS A 292 -6.95 23.97 -11.68
C LYS A 292 -8.29 23.37 -11.27
N SER A 293 -9.32 23.47 -12.14
CA SER A 293 -10.65 22.92 -11.84
C SER A 293 -10.62 21.39 -11.72
N SER A 294 -9.87 20.71 -12.61
CA SER A 294 -9.71 19.26 -12.58
C SER A 294 -8.95 18.81 -11.33
N ASN A 295 -7.84 19.47 -10.98
CA ASN A 295 -7.10 19.16 -9.76
C ASN A 295 -7.93 19.40 -8.50
N THR A 296 -8.73 20.45 -8.49
CA THR A 296 -9.59 20.76 -7.35
C THR A 296 -10.70 19.72 -7.22
N ALA A 297 -11.28 19.24 -8.32
CA ALA A 297 -12.27 18.16 -8.28
C ALA A 297 -11.67 16.84 -7.72
N VAL A 298 -10.44 16.49 -8.14
CA VAL A 298 -9.69 15.34 -7.58
C VAL A 298 -9.43 15.54 -6.09
N LEU A 299 -8.95 16.72 -5.67
CA LEU A 299 -8.70 17.03 -4.25
C LEU A 299 -9.98 16.94 -3.41
N LYS A 300 -11.12 17.43 -3.90
CA LYS A 300 -12.41 17.29 -3.21
C LYS A 300 -12.82 15.82 -3.05
N GLY A 301 -12.55 14.99 -4.05
CA GLY A 301 -12.76 13.54 -3.98
C GLY A 301 -11.90 12.89 -2.91
N HIS A 302 -10.62 13.22 -2.89
CA HIS A 302 -9.65 12.78 -1.90
C HIS A 302 -10.05 13.20 -0.46
N ILE A 303 -10.46 14.45 -0.27
CA ILE A 303 -10.95 14.92 1.03
C ILE A 303 -12.23 14.20 1.44
N SER A 304 -13.17 14.01 0.51
CA SER A 304 -14.45 13.36 0.79
C SER A 304 -14.30 11.91 1.25
N LEU A 305 -13.42 11.14 0.58
CA LEU A 305 -13.12 9.77 0.97
C LEU A 305 -12.31 9.73 2.27
N GLY A 306 -11.23 10.49 2.36
CA GLY A 306 -10.33 10.47 3.53
C GLY A 306 -11.01 10.91 4.84
N ASN A 307 -12.09 11.69 4.77
CA ASN A 307 -12.91 12.11 5.92
C ASN A 307 -14.16 11.26 6.17
N ALA A 308 -14.35 10.19 5.38
CA ALA A 308 -15.56 9.38 5.47
C ALA A 308 -15.73 8.78 6.88
N ARG A 309 -16.98 8.76 7.35
CA ARG A 309 -17.43 7.99 8.51
C ARG A 309 -18.47 7.00 8.02
N PHE A 310 -18.29 5.74 8.31
CA PHE A 310 -19.14 4.68 7.78
C PHE A 310 -19.41 3.59 8.82
N PRO A 311 -20.55 2.90 8.75
CA PRO A 311 -20.86 1.80 9.67
C PRO A 311 -19.87 0.65 9.50
N ASN A 312 -19.53 -0.02 10.59
CA ASN A 312 -18.78 -1.27 10.53
C ASN A 312 -19.52 -2.29 9.65
N GLY A 313 -18.78 -3.07 8.87
CA GLY A 313 -19.31 -4.03 7.91
C GLY A 313 -19.45 -3.48 6.47
N ILE A 314 -19.08 -2.22 6.22
CA ILE A 314 -19.04 -1.64 4.88
C ILE A 314 -17.74 -2.01 4.18
N ASN A 315 -17.82 -2.41 2.92
CA ASN A 315 -16.66 -2.65 2.05
C ASN A 315 -16.27 -1.39 1.27
N GLY A 316 -15.05 -1.38 0.72
CA GLY A 316 -14.54 -0.24 -0.03
C GLY A 316 -15.31 0.09 -1.31
N HIS A 317 -16.02 -0.89 -1.91
CA HIS A 317 -16.86 -0.66 -3.06
C HIS A 317 -17.95 0.40 -2.78
N ALA A 318 -18.55 0.38 -1.60
CA ALA A 318 -19.55 1.37 -1.20
C ALA A 318 -18.97 2.78 -0.98
N LEU A 319 -17.67 2.88 -0.69
CA LEU A 319 -16.99 4.15 -0.41
C LEU A 319 -16.38 4.80 -1.65
N ASP A 320 -16.10 4.05 -2.71
CA ASP A 320 -15.43 4.54 -3.92
C ASP A 320 -16.15 5.75 -4.55
N ALA A 321 -17.48 5.75 -4.55
CA ALA A 321 -18.26 6.85 -5.08
C ALA A 321 -17.99 8.19 -4.38
N LEU A 322 -17.57 8.21 -3.11
CA LEU A 322 -17.26 9.43 -2.38
C LEU A 322 -16.12 10.21 -3.07
N ALA A 323 -15.12 9.50 -3.57
CA ALA A 323 -14.02 10.11 -4.31
C ALA A 323 -14.41 10.55 -5.72
N ARG A 324 -15.41 9.91 -6.34
CA ARG A 324 -15.80 10.19 -7.73
C ARG A 324 -16.88 11.27 -7.86
N ILE A 325 -17.77 11.43 -6.88
CA ILE A 325 -18.89 12.37 -6.94
C ILE A 325 -18.43 13.81 -7.28
N PRO A 326 -17.34 14.36 -6.71
CA PRO A 326 -16.85 15.67 -7.10
C PRO A 326 -16.43 15.81 -8.55
N LEU A 327 -15.88 14.73 -9.15
CA LEU A 327 -15.50 14.67 -10.56
C LEU A 327 -16.74 14.54 -11.46
N TRP A 328 -17.68 13.65 -11.12
CA TRP A 328 -18.89 13.44 -11.89
C TRP A 328 -19.76 14.70 -12.06
N LYS A 329 -19.70 15.63 -11.09
CA LYS A 329 -20.35 16.95 -11.20
C LYS A 329 -19.89 17.75 -12.42
N TYR A 330 -18.65 17.51 -12.89
CA TYR A 330 -18.06 18.15 -14.06
C TYR A 330 -18.00 17.22 -15.28
N GLY A 331 -18.57 16.02 -15.21
CA GLY A 331 -18.49 15.00 -16.27
C GLY A 331 -17.12 14.36 -16.39
N LEU A 332 -16.29 14.43 -15.34
CA LEU A 332 -14.96 13.82 -15.25
C LEU A 332 -15.04 12.48 -14.51
N ASP A 333 -14.10 11.58 -14.78
CA ASP A 333 -13.94 10.30 -14.09
C ASP A 333 -12.53 9.73 -14.32
N TYR A 334 -12.20 8.61 -13.67
CA TYR A 334 -10.96 7.85 -13.86
C TYR A 334 -11.21 6.35 -13.92
N LYS A 335 -10.28 5.57 -14.54
CA LYS A 335 -10.49 4.17 -14.92
C LYS A 335 -9.83 3.16 -13.98
N HIS A 336 -9.17 3.60 -12.91
CA HIS A 336 -8.55 2.74 -11.91
C HIS A 336 -9.36 2.68 -10.61
N GLY A 337 -8.95 1.84 -9.66
CA GLY A 337 -9.50 1.82 -8.30
C GLY A 337 -9.10 3.08 -7.54
N THR A 338 -9.90 3.46 -6.55
CA THR A 338 -9.61 4.64 -5.73
C THR A 338 -8.62 4.34 -4.61
N GLY A 339 -8.45 3.06 -4.27
CA GLY A 339 -7.47 2.67 -3.27
C GLY A 339 -7.24 1.16 -3.22
N HIS A 340 -6.03 0.79 -2.85
CA HIS A 340 -5.59 -0.58 -2.65
C HIS A 340 -4.97 -0.74 -1.26
N ARG A 341 -4.86 -1.98 -0.78
CA ARG A 341 -4.18 -2.30 0.46
C ARG A 341 -2.67 -2.20 0.29
N ILE A 342 -1.98 -1.78 1.36
CA ILE A 342 -0.53 -1.71 1.43
C ILE A 342 0.03 -2.64 2.50
N GLY A 343 1.17 -3.28 2.23
CA GLY A 343 1.86 -4.16 3.16
C GLY A 343 2.70 -3.41 4.20
N SER A 344 3.19 -4.13 5.21
CA SER A 344 4.17 -3.63 6.17
C SER A 344 5.52 -4.26 5.86
N TYR A 345 6.39 -3.52 5.15
CA TYR A 345 7.61 -4.03 4.53
C TYR A 345 7.31 -5.30 3.70
N LEU A 346 6.30 -5.18 2.83
CA LEU A 346 5.82 -6.18 1.90
C LEU A 346 5.35 -5.52 0.60
N ASN A 347 4.47 -6.18 -0.15
CA ASN A 347 3.96 -5.67 -1.41
C ASN A 347 3.22 -4.34 -1.22
N VAL A 348 3.49 -3.37 -2.10
CA VAL A 348 2.72 -2.12 -2.16
C VAL A 348 1.26 -2.40 -2.52
N HIS A 349 1.00 -3.33 -3.45
CA HIS A 349 -0.32 -3.84 -3.76
C HIS A 349 -0.55 -5.19 -3.09
N GLU A 350 -1.41 -5.24 -2.10
CA GLU A 350 -1.83 -6.49 -1.47
C GLU A 350 -3.34 -6.76 -1.76
N GLY A 351 -3.89 -7.88 -1.34
CA GLY A 351 -5.31 -8.20 -1.23
C GLY A 351 -5.70 -8.43 0.23
N PRO A 352 -6.95 -8.68 0.64
CA PRO A 352 -8.13 -8.86 -0.19
C PRO A 352 -9.01 -7.61 -0.35
N HIS A 353 -8.89 -6.55 0.48
CA HIS A 353 -9.75 -5.38 0.42
C HIS A 353 -9.23 -4.30 -0.54
N GLN A 354 -10.12 -3.49 -1.08
CA GLN A 354 -9.81 -2.36 -1.96
C GLN A 354 -10.95 -1.34 -1.90
N ILE A 355 -10.70 -0.11 -2.36
CA ILE A 355 -11.73 0.90 -2.63
C ILE A 355 -11.85 1.04 -4.14
N SER A 356 -12.92 0.51 -4.74
CA SER A 356 -13.06 0.45 -6.20
C SER A 356 -14.51 0.27 -6.61
N LEU A 357 -14.91 0.89 -7.73
CA LEU A 357 -16.22 0.62 -8.37
C LEU A 357 -16.38 -0.81 -8.87
N ARG A 358 -15.28 -1.53 -9.08
CA ARG A 358 -15.33 -2.92 -9.53
C ARG A 358 -15.54 -3.83 -8.33
N PRO A 359 -16.73 -4.47 -8.19
CA PRO A 359 -16.93 -5.41 -7.11
C PRO A 359 -16.02 -6.61 -7.28
N SER A 360 -15.49 -7.11 -6.18
CA SER A 360 -14.71 -8.35 -6.15
C SER A 360 -15.38 -9.36 -5.23
N ALA A 361 -15.50 -10.61 -5.67
CA ALA A 361 -16.02 -11.70 -4.84
C ALA A 361 -15.13 -12.00 -3.61
N ARG A 362 -13.91 -11.46 -3.60
CA ARG A 362 -12.93 -11.60 -2.50
C ARG A 362 -12.85 -10.37 -1.61
N ASP A 363 -13.62 -9.30 -1.94
CA ASP A 363 -13.58 -8.04 -1.19
C ASP A 363 -14.18 -8.24 0.21
N LEU A 364 -13.42 -7.85 1.21
CA LEU A 364 -13.81 -7.91 2.62
C LEU A 364 -14.24 -6.54 3.11
N PRO A 365 -15.19 -6.46 4.05
CA PRO A 365 -15.47 -5.23 4.76
C PRO A 365 -14.19 -4.63 5.37
N LEU A 366 -14.08 -3.31 5.32
CA LEU A 366 -13.00 -2.60 5.99
C LEU A 366 -13.09 -2.80 7.49
N GLN A 367 -11.96 -3.06 8.12
CA GLN A 367 -11.84 -3.29 9.56
C GLN A 367 -10.75 -2.41 10.16
N VAL A 368 -10.85 -2.16 11.46
CA VAL A 368 -9.83 -1.42 12.22
C VAL A 368 -8.44 -2.00 11.96
N SER A 369 -7.44 -1.15 11.85
CA SER A 369 -6.03 -1.47 11.56
C SER A 369 -5.71 -1.93 10.13
N MET A 370 -6.68 -1.97 9.23
CA MET A 370 -6.37 -2.10 7.80
C MET A 370 -5.77 -0.81 7.26
N ALA A 371 -4.76 -0.93 6.39
CA ALA A 371 -4.17 0.19 5.66
C ALA A 371 -4.64 0.16 4.20
N VAL A 372 -4.99 1.33 3.64
CA VAL A 372 -5.51 1.48 2.27
C VAL A 372 -5.07 2.81 1.69
N THR A 373 -4.84 2.89 0.36
CA THR A 373 -4.58 4.15 -0.33
C THR A 373 -5.89 4.91 -0.61
N ASP A 374 -5.77 6.20 -0.84
CA ASP A 374 -6.82 7.11 -1.30
C ASP A 374 -6.22 7.93 -2.43
N GLU A 375 -6.43 7.49 -3.69
CA GLU A 375 -5.68 7.92 -4.88
C GLU A 375 -6.60 8.30 -6.06
N PRO A 376 -7.62 9.14 -5.89
CA PRO A 376 -8.41 9.61 -7.02
C PRO A 376 -7.54 10.35 -8.04
N GLY A 377 -7.96 10.32 -9.30
CA GLY A 377 -7.25 10.99 -10.38
C GLY A 377 -8.17 11.48 -11.49
N TYR A 378 -7.56 12.17 -12.47
CA TYR A 378 -8.15 12.51 -13.77
C TYR A 378 -7.07 12.51 -14.83
N TYR A 379 -7.35 11.95 -16.00
CA TYR A 379 -6.37 11.75 -17.06
C TYR A 379 -7.02 12.16 -18.39
N GLU A 380 -6.44 13.19 -19.00
CA GLU A 380 -6.87 13.71 -20.30
C GLU A 380 -5.87 13.29 -21.37
N ASP A 381 -6.28 12.35 -22.21
CA ASP A 381 -5.44 11.77 -23.24
C ASP A 381 -4.69 12.84 -24.04
N ARG A 382 -3.37 12.68 -24.20
CA ARG A 382 -2.46 13.56 -24.92
C ARG A 382 -2.32 14.97 -24.35
N ASN A 383 -2.82 15.22 -23.15
CA ASN A 383 -2.79 16.54 -22.52
C ASN A 383 -2.09 16.50 -21.16
N PHE A 384 -2.75 16.03 -20.11
CA PHE A 384 -2.19 15.94 -18.76
C PHE A 384 -2.85 14.85 -17.91
N GLY A 385 -2.21 14.51 -16.79
CA GLY A 385 -2.79 13.66 -15.75
C GLY A 385 -2.65 14.27 -14.38
N ILE A 386 -3.63 13.98 -13.52
CA ILE A 386 -3.68 14.40 -12.12
C ILE A 386 -3.95 13.17 -11.28
N ARG A 387 -3.17 12.97 -10.22
CA ARG A 387 -3.45 12.05 -9.13
C ARG A 387 -3.01 12.67 -7.83
N ILE A 388 -3.79 12.48 -6.79
CA ILE A 388 -3.49 12.89 -5.42
C ILE A 388 -3.66 11.65 -4.57
N GLU A 389 -2.64 11.29 -3.80
CA GLU A 389 -2.65 10.06 -3.03
C GLU A 389 -2.05 10.20 -1.65
N ASN A 390 -2.72 9.59 -0.68
CA ASN A 390 -2.25 9.33 0.67
C ASN A 390 -2.56 7.89 1.07
N VAL A 391 -1.82 7.37 2.03
CA VAL A 391 -2.17 6.14 2.76
C VAL A 391 -2.98 6.47 4.00
N LEU A 392 -4.02 5.69 4.22
CA LEU A 392 -4.98 5.80 5.32
C LEU A 392 -4.95 4.52 6.16
N ILE A 393 -5.14 4.67 7.47
CA ILE A 393 -5.39 3.54 8.39
C ILE A 393 -6.84 3.63 8.86
N VAL A 394 -7.57 2.52 8.76
CA VAL A 394 -8.93 2.40 9.29
C VAL A 394 -8.91 2.38 10.81
N LYS A 395 -9.72 3.22 11.43
CA LYS A 395 -9.86 3.33 12.89
C LYS A 395 -11.32 3.42 13.31
N GLU A 396 -11.60 3.10 14.57
CA GLU A 396 -12.89 3.39 15.18
C GLU A 396 -13.14 4.90 15.27
N CYS A 397 -14.39 5.31 15.15
CA CYS A 397 -14.79 6.67 15.42
C CYS A 397 -16.11 6.73 16.20
N ASN A 398 -16.20 7.73 17.06
CA ASN A 398 -17.45 8.03 17.77
C ASN A 398 -18.36 8.88 16.89
N THR A 399 -19.64 8.55 16.87
CA THR A 399 -20.69 9.31 16.21
C THR A 399 -21.78 9.68 17.22
N LYS A 400 -22.58 10.70 16.91
CA LYS A 400 -23.68 11.14 17.79
C LYS A 400 -24.71 10.02 18.01
N PHE A 401 -24.95 9.19 17.01
CA PHE A 401 -25.87 8.05 17.05
C PHE A 401 -25.14 6.80 16.54
N ASN A 402 -25.59 5.63 17.02
CA ASN A 402 -25.06 4.33 16.58
C ASN A 402 -26.21 3.45 16.10
N PHE A 403 -26.57 3.58 14.83
CA PHE A 403 -27.68 2.83 14.25
C PHE A 403 -27.40 1.32 14.23
N GLY A 404 -28.25 0.56 14.89
CA GLY A 404 -28.15 -0.91 14.97
C GLY A 404 -26.94 -1.42 15.78
N ASP A 405 -26.35 -0.58 16.62
CA ASP A 405 -25.20 -0.90 17.50
C ASP A 405 -23.98 -1.49 16.75
N LYS A 406 -23.82 -1.14 15.46
CA LYS A 406 -22.74 -1.68 14.61
C LYS A 406 -21.37 -1.07 14.89
N GLY A 407 -21.31 0.10 15.52
CA GLY A 407 -20.10 0.94 15.57
C GLY A 407 -19.82 1.63 14.24
N TYR A 408 -18.96 2.62 14.28
CA TYR A 408 -18.57 3.39 13.10
C TYR A 408 -17.06 3.42 12.95
N LEU A 409 -16.63 3.47 11.70
CA LEU A 409 -15.23 3.54 11.30
C LEU A 409 -14.97 4.86 10.56
N SER A 410 -13.71 5.28 10.56
CA SER A 410 -13.17 6.39 9.83
C SER A 410 -11.72 6.11 9.45
N PHE A 411 -11.07 7.08 8.85
CA PHE A 411 -9.68 6.98 8.44
C PHE A 411 -8.76 7.89 9.26
N GLU A 412 -7.50 7.46 9.39
CA GLU A 412 -6.37 8.25 9.87
C GLU A 412 -5.37 8.41 8.72
N HIS A 413 -5.10 9.65 8.31
CA HIS A 413 -4.05 9.95 7.33
C HIS A 413 -2.68 9.72 7.96
N ILE A 414 -1.79 9.03 7.24
CA ILE A 414 -0.41 8.79 7.69
C ILE A 414 0.64 9.32 6.70
N THR A 415 0.25 9.74 5.49
CA THR A 415 1.12 10.36 4.49
C THR A 415 1.18 11.87 4.72
N TRP A 416 2.41 12.44 4.74
CA TRP A 416 2.65 13.84 5.06
C TRP A 416 3.50 14.52 3.98
N ALA A 417 2.84 15.19 3.05
CA ALA A 417 3.46 16.07 2.05
C ALA A 417 2.45 17.12 1.59
N PRO A 418 2.87 18.36 1.29
CA PRO A 418 1.93 19.42 0.96
C PRO A 418 1.23 19.18 -0.39
N TYR A 419 -0.03 19.61 -0.47
CA TYR A 419 -0.73 19.80 -1.75
C TYR A 419 -0.34 21.15 -2.32
N GLN A 420 -0.21 21.24 -3.65
CA GLN A 420 0.20 22.49 -4.28
C GLN A 420 -0.97 23.48 -4.37
N ARG A 421 -0.91 24.57 -3.59
CA ARG A 421 -1.95 25.61 -3.52
C ARG A 421 -2.26 26.25 -4.88
N LYS A 422 -1.25 26.42 -5.74
CA LYS A 422 -1.38 26.99 -7.08
C LYS A 422 -2.36 26.22 -7.98
N LEU A 423 -2.47 24.91 -7.81
CA LEU A 423 -3.40 24.03 -8.55
C LEU A 423 -4.80 23.97 -7.92
N ILE A 424 -5.07 24.75 -6.88
CA ILE A 424 -6.36 24.74 -6.19
C ILE A 424 -7.18 25.97 -6.57
N ASP A 425 -8.39 25.76 -7.06
CA ASP A 425 -9.40 26.79 -7.19
C ASP A 425 -10.18 26.91 -5.88
N VAL A 426 -9.78 27.87 -5.06
CA VAL A 426 -10.36 28.07 -3.73
C VAL A 426 -11.84 28.47 -3.81
N SER A 427 -12.27 29.11 -4.91
CA SER A 427 -13.66 29.59 -5.07
C SER A 427 -14.72 28.48 -5.13
N VAL A 428 -14.30 27.22 -5.38
CA VAL A 428 -15.19 26.07 -5.45
C VAL A 428 -15.07 25.12 -4.24
N LEU A 429 -14.20 25.45 -3.28
CA LEU A 429 -14.11 24.74 -2.01
C LEU A 429 -15.20 25.22 -1.04
N VAL A 430 -15.76 24.30 -0.26
CA VAL A 430 -16.59 24.66 0.88
C VAL A 430 -15.73 24.92 2.12
N PRO A 431 -16.25 25.68 3.13
CA PRO A 431 -15.47 26.04 4.31
C PRO A 431 -14.81 24.85 5.02
N GLU A 432 -15.50 23.73 5.10
CA GLU A 432 -15.01 22.50 5.74
C GLU A 432 -13.80 21.89 4.99
N GLU A 433 -13.78 22.00 3.65
CA GLU A 433 -12.66 21.54 2.82
C GLU A 433 -11.44 22.47 2.96
N VAL A 434 -11.68 23.78 3.10
CA VAL A 434 -10.63 24.78 3.37
C VAL A 434 -10.02 24.53 4.75
N GLU A 435 -10.85 24.33 5.77
CA GLU A 435 -10.41 24.01 7.13
C GLU A 435 -9.56 22.74 7.14
N TRP A 436 -10.07 21.66 6.53
CA TRP A 436 -9.35 20.39 6.42
C TRP A 436 -7.97 20.55 5.77
N LEU A 437 -7.90 21.27 4.65
CA LEU A 437 -6.63 21.49 3.94
C LEU A 437 -5.64 22.28 4.78
N ASN A 438 -6.11 23.31 5.47
CA ASN A 438 -5.28 24.12 6.37
C ASN A 438 -4.77 23.30 7.57
N GLU A 439 -5.61 22.46 8.16
CA GLU A 439 -5.23 21.53 9.23
C GLU A 439 -4.21 20.48 8.76
N TYR A 440 -4.43 19.88 7.59
CA TYR A 440 -3.50 18.93 7.01
C TYR A 440 -2.12 19.57 6.76
N HIS A 441 -2.10 20.77 6.19
CA HIS A 441 -0.88 21.54 5.98
C HIS A 441 -0.18 21.93 7.30
N ALA A 442 -0.95 22.27 8.35
CA ALA A 442 -0.40 22.51 9.68
C ALA A 442 0.26 21.25 10.27
N LYS A 443 -0.39 20.10 10.14
CA LYS A 443 0.18 18.80 10.55
C LYS A 443 1.44 18.44 9.76
N CYS A 444 1.49 18.70 8.46
CA CYS A 444 2.72 18.52 7.68
C CYS A 444 3.89 19.30 8.29
N ARG A 445 3.68 20.58 8.66
CA ARG A 445 4.72 21.40 9.31
C ARG A 445 5.15 20.86 10.66
N GLU A 446 4.19 20.47 11.48
CA GLU A 446 4.45 19.95 12.84
C GLU A 446 5.22 18.63 12.78
N ILE A 447 4.72 17.68 12.04
CA ILE A 447 5.24 16.30 11.99
C ILE A 447 6.61 16.25 11.32
N LEU A 448 6.83 17.04 10.27
CA LEU A 448 8.06 17.00 9.50
C LEU A 448 9.17 17.91 10.05
N ALA A 449 8.85 18.84 10.94
CA ALA A 449 9.81 19.79 11.50
C ALA A 449 11.09 19.17 12.06
N PRO A 450 11.07 18.03 12.77
CA PRO A 450 12.29 17.40 13.29
C PRO A 450 13.23 16.82 12.22
N TYR A 451 12.75 16.65 10.99
CA TYR A 451 13.44 15.95 9.89
C TYR A 451 13.95 16.90 8.81
N LEU A 452 13.65 18.20 8.92
CA LEU A 452 13.94 19.24 7.93
C LEU A 452 14.93 20.27 8.50
N ASN A 453 15.83 20.75 7.65
CA ASN A 453 16.68 21.88 8.01
C ASN A 453 15.91 23.22 7.93
N THR A 454 16.58 24.32 8.37
CA THR A 454 15.95 25.64 8.45
C THR A 454 15.39 26.10 7.10
N SER A 455 16.14 25.96 6.00
CA SER A 455 15.68 26.41 4.66
C SER A 455 14.55 25.54 4.11
N GLU A 456 14.57 24.24 4.36
CA GLU A 456 13.50 23.32 4.00
C GLU A 456 12.22 23.64 4.79
N MET A 457 12.35 23.95 6.09
CA MET A 457 11.23 24.38 6.93
C MET A 457 10.64 25.72 6.51
N GLU A 458 11.46 26.69 6.11
CA GLU A 458 10.99 27.99 5.58
C GLU A 458 10.21 27.79 4.29
N TRP A 459 10.73 26.94 3.39
CA TRP A 459 10.01 26.57 2.18
C TRP A 459 8.66 25.88 2.49
N LEU A 460 8.65 24.88 3.40
CA LEU A 460 7.43 24.17 3.78
C LEU A 460 6.40 25.11 4.40
N LYS A 461 6.81 26.04 5.28
CA LYS A 461 5.91 27.05 5.86
C LYS A 461 5.23 27.87 4.78
N LYS A 462 6.00 28.31 3.77
CA LYS A 462 5.48 29.13 2.67
C LYS A 462 4.59 28.30 1.72
N ALA A 463 4.98 27.07 1.41
CA ALA A 463 4.20 26.16 0.60
C ALA A 463 2.84 25.77 1.22
N THR A 464 2.76 25.83 2.53
CA THR A 464 1.59 25.43 3.34
C THR A 464 0.93 26.60 4.08
N GLU A 465 1.13 27.83 3.63
CA GLU A 465 0.37 28.98 4.18
C GLU A 465 -1.13 28.74 4.07
N PRO A 466 -1.91 29.12 5.10
CA PRO A 466 -3.34 28.97 5.05
C PRO A 466 -3.97 29.60 3.81
N ILE A 467 -4.96 28.94 3.25
CA ILE A 467 -5.86 29.54 2.25
C ILE A 467 -7.09 30.11 2.96
N ALA A 468 -7.60 31.21 2.47
CA ALA A 468 -8.86 31.79 2.92
C ALA A 468 -9.98 31.39 1.96
N ALA A 469 -11.17 31.09 2.53
CA ALA A 469 -12.39 30.80 1.77
C ALA A 469 -12.91 32.07 1.09
#